data_7b264f38fe20e6a940db053c0e5f1d93
#
_entry.id   7b264f38fe20e6a940db053c0e5f1d93
#
_cell.length_a   1.000
_cell.length_b   1.000
_cell.length_c   1.000
_cell.angle_alpha   90.00
_cell.angle_beta   90.00
_cell.angle_gamma   90.00
#
_symmetry.space_group_name_H-M   'P 1'
#
loop_
_entity.id
_entity.type
_entity.pdbx_description
1 polymer ?
#
loop_
_entity_poly.entity_id
_entity_poly.type
_entity_poly.pdbx_seq_one_letter_code
_entity_poly.pdbx_strand_id
1 'polypeptide(L)'
;MLNARQQKGVNLLVQGDMTNLQIAKECGISENTFYNWLHNDEFLAEVQKKQRRMFTKMACKAQRVMGELLDSKNPSIQFAAAKEILNKAGLDTPLKIEAEVEGKVVFEGECDIED
;
A
#
# COMPACT_ATOMS: atom_id res chain seq x y z
N MET A 1 -5.96 23.63 -6.17
CA MET A 1 -6.47 22.42 -6.81
C MET A 1 -5.64 22.05 -8.02
N LEU A 2 -5.28 20.77 -8.17
CA LEU A 2 -4.42 20.34 -9.26
C LEU A 2 -5.18 20.32 -10.59
N ASN A 3 -4.49 20.73 -11.66
CA ASN A 3 -5.09 20.67 -12.99
C ASN A 3 -4.95 19.26 -13.59
N ALA A 4 -5.50 19.05 -14.79
CA ALA A 4 -5.53 17.74 -15.42
C ALA A 4 -4.14 17.17 -15.67
N ARG A 5 -3.19 18.00 -16.06
CA ARG A 5 -1.81 17.55 -16.29
C ARG A 5 -1.15 17.12 -15.01
N GLN A 6 -1.37 17.87 -13.93
CA GLN A 6 -0.83 17.52 -12.62
C GLN A 6 -1.44 16.23 -12.08
N GLN A 7 -2.75 16.02 -12.28
CA GLN A 7 -3.40 14.77 -11.90
C GLN A 7 -2.80 13.58 -12.66
N LYS A 8 -2.55 13.77 -13.95
CA LYS A 8 -1.91 12.74 -14.74
C LYS A 8 -0.50 12.44 -14.22
N GLY A 9 0.25 13.47 -13.87
CA GLY A 9 1.58 13.32 -13.30
C GLY A 9 1.56 12.54 -11.99
N VAL A 10 0.59 12.83 -11.12
CA VAL A 10 0.41 12.09 -9.87
C VAL A 10 0.18 10.61 -10.16
N ASN A 11 -0.73 10.29 -11.07
CA ASN A 11 -1.06 8.90 -11.40
C ASN A 11 0.16 8.14 -11.94
N LEU A 12 0.91 8.77 -12.85
CA LEU A 12 2.10 8.14 -13.42
C LEU A 12 3.19 7.92 -12.39
N LEU A 13 3.35 8.88 -11.48
CA LEU A 13 4.35 8.78 -10.42
C LEU A 13 4.01 7.65 -9.45
N VAL A 14 2.74 7.52 -9.11
CA VAL A 14 2.28 6.46 -8.19
C VAL A 14 2.44 5.07 -8.80
N GLN A 15 2.28 4.95 -10.12
CA GLN A 15 2.51 3.67 -10.81
C GLN A 15 3.95 3.17 -10.65
N GLY A 16 4.91 4.11 -10.63
CA GLY A 16 6.29 3.78 -10.28
C GLY A 16 7.14 3.11 -11.35
N ASP A 17 6.66 3.04 -12.59
CA ASP A 17 7.39 2.36 -13.68
C ASP A 17 7.98 3.31 -14.71
N MET A 18 7.95 4.62 -14.44
CA MET A 18 8.49 5.63 -15.34
C MET A 18 9.50 6.52 -14.63
N THR A 19 10.49 6.98 -15.38
CA THR A 19 11.42 8.00 -14.90
C THR A 19 10.75 9.37 -14.91
N ASN A 20 11.33 10.32 -14.16
CA ASN A 20 10.80 11.68 -14.12
C ASN A 20 10.73 12.31 -15.52
N LEU A 21 11.75 12.05 -16.35
CA LEU A 21 11.77 12.57 -17.70
C LEU A 21 10.62 11.99 -18.54
N GLN A 22 10.37 10.69 -18.40
CA GLN A 22 9.28 10.04 -19.12
C GLN A 22 7.93 10.58 -18.69
N ILE A 23 7.74 10.80 -17.39
CA ILE A 23 6.48 11.36 -16.86
C ILE A 23 6.27 12.77 -17.39
N ALA A 24 7.33 13.59 -17.40
CA ALA A 24 7.24 14.94 -17.92
C ALA A 24 6.81 14.94 -19.39
N LYS A 25 7.39 14.04 -20.20
CA LYS A 25 7.01 13.92 -21.61
C LYS A 25 5.55 13.51 -21.77
N GLU A 26 5.10 12.56 -20.99
CA GLU A 26 3.71 12.12 -21.05
C GLU A 26 2.73 13.21 -20.65
N CYS A 27 3.13 14.06 -19.71
CA CYS A 27 2.29 15.18 -19.27
C CYS A 27 2.38 16.40 -20.19
N GLY A 28 3.29 16.37 -21.17
CA GLY A 28 3.47 17.50 -22.09
C GLY A 28 4.14 18.72 -21.44
N ILE A 29 5.06 18.49 -20.52
CA ILE A 29 5.77 19.55 -19.80
C ILE A 29 7.27 19.28 -19.83
N SER A 30 8.06 20.30 -19.46
CA SER A 30 9.50 20.12 -19.31
C SER A 30 9.82 19.36 -18.02
N GLU A 31 10.99 18.74 -18.01
CA GLU A 31 11.47 18.06 -16.81
C GLU A 31 11.60 19.03 -15.62
N ASN A 32 12.02 20.27 -15.93
CA ASN A 32 12.13 21.27 -14.88
C ASN A 32 10.78 21.63 -14.27
N THR A 33 9.74 21.72 -15.08
CA THR A 33 8.39 21.96 -14.59
C THR A 33 7.93 20.80 -13.69
N PHE A 34 8.22 19.58 -14.10
CA PHE A 34 7.88 18.42 -13.28
C PHE A 34 8.65 18.43 -11.95
N TYR A 35 9.92 18.79 -12.00
CA TYR A 35 10.72 18.94 -10.80
C TYR A 35 10.08 19.95 -9.82
N ASN A 36 9.59 21.06 -10.36
CA ASN A 36 8.89 22.06 -9.52
C ASN A 36 7.62 21.49 -8.92
N TRP A 37 6.88 20.64 -9.65
CA TRP A 37 5.71 19.96 -9.11
C TRP A 37 6.08 19.09 -7.91
N LEU A 38 7.21 18.39 -7.99
CA LEU A 38 7.67 17.54 -6.89
C LEU A 38 8.01 18.32 -5.62
N HIS A 39 8.18 19.62 -5.73
CA HIS A 39 8.41 20.50 -4.57
C HIS A 39 7.16 21.24 -4.14
N ASN A 40 6.03 20.97 -4.77
CA ASN A 40 4.76 21.60 -4.43
C ASN A 40 4.03 20.75 -3.41
N ASP A 41 3.65 21.35 -2.28
CA ASP A 41 3.02 20.62 -1.18
C ASP A 41 1.70 19.99 -1.58
N GLU A 42 0.90 20.68 -2.38
CA GLU A 42 -0.39 20.17 -2.82
C GLU A 42 -0.22 18.95 -3.73
N PHE A 43 0.77 18.99 -4.62
CA PHE A 43 1.08 17.87 -5.50
C PHE A 43 1.53 16.67 -4.69
N LEU A 44 2.45 16.86 -3.76
CA LEU A 44 2.95 15.79 -2.91
C LEU A 44 1.87 15.19 -2.02
N ALA A 45 0.98 16.03 -1.50
CA ALA A 45 -0.13 15.53 -0.69
C ALA A 45 -1.03 14.58 -1.49
N GLU A 46 -1.30 14.92 -2.75
CA GLU A 46 -2.10 14.06 -3.62
C GLU A 46 -1.38 12.75 -3.95
N VAL A 47 -0.07 12.82 -4.19
CA VAL A 47 0.74 11.62 -4.41
C VAL A 47 0.67 10.70 -3.21
N GLN A 48 0.87 11.24 -2.01
CA GLN A 48 0.82 10.44 -0.78
C GLN A 48 -0.54 9.81 -0.55
N LYS A 49 -1.59 10.56 -0.83
CA LYS A 49 -2.96 10.06 -0.69
C LYS A 49 -3.21 8.86 -1.59
N LYS A 50 -2.79 8.95 -2.85
CA LYS A 50 -2.98 7.86 -3.80
C LYS A 50 -2.07 6.67 -3.51
N GLN A 51 -0.84 6.92 -3.06
CA GLN A 51 0.06 5.85 -2.63
C GLN A 51 -0.53 5.07 -1.46
N ARG A 52 -1.05 5.78 -0.47
CA ARG A 52 -1.65 5.16 0.71
C ARG A 52 -2.83 4.29 0.32
N ARG A 53 -3.65 4.77 -0.60
CA ARG A 53 -4.80 4.02 -1.10
C ARG A 53 -4.37 2.75 -1.82
N MET A 54 -3.33 2.86 -2.65
CA MET A 54 -2.77 1.72 -3.36
C MET A 54 -2.18 0.69 -2.40
N PHE A 55 -1.39 1.14 -1.42
CA PHE A 55 -0.79 0.24 -0.44
C PHE A 55 -1.85 -0.49 0.39
N THR A 56 -2.92 0.19 0.74
CA THR A 56 -4.01 -0.44 1.47
C THR A 56 -4.63 -1.58 0.65
N LYS A 57 -4.87 -1.35 -0.63
CA LYS A 57 -5.40 -2.40 -1.51
C LYS A 57 -4.43 -3.56 -1.65
N MET A 58 -3.14 -3.25 -1.81
CA MET A 58 -2.11 -4.28 -1.92
C MET A 58 -1.97 -5.08 -0.64
N ALA A 59 -2.09 -4.43 0.51
CA ALA A 59 -2.02 -5.10 1.80
C ALA A 59 -3.18 -6.10 1.96
N CYS A 60 -4.38 -5.70 1.59
CA CYS A 60 -5.53 -6.61 1.65
C CYS A 60 -5.36 -7.80 0.72
N LYS A 61 -4.82 -7.55 -0.48
CA LYS A 61 -4.54 -8.62 -1.42
C LYS A 61 -3.47 -9.57 -0.88
N ALA A 62 -2.42 -9.01 -0.27
CA ALA A 62 -1.35 -9.80 0.31
C ALA A 62 -1.87 -10.68 1.45
N GLN A 63 -2.75 -10.14 2.28
CA GLN A 63 -3.38 -10.91 3.35
C GLN A 63 -4.20 -12.08 2.80
N ARG A 64 -4.88 -11.86 1.68
CA ARG A 64 -5.64 -12.93 1.03
C ARG A 64 -4.72 -14.04 0.56
N VAL A 65 -3.60 -13.68 -0.08
CA VAL A 65 -2.61 -14.65 -0.54
C VAL A 65 -2.01 -15.40 0.64
N MET A 66 -1.68 -14.70 1.73
CA MET A 66 -1.17 -15.35 2.92
C MET A 66 -2.17 -16.34 3.50
N GLY A 67 -3.46 -15.97 3.48
CA GLY A 67 -4.51 -16.88 3.92
C GLY A 67 -4.57 -18.15 3.07
N GLU A 68 -4.39 -18.02 1.76
CA GLU A 68 -4.35 -19.17 0.86
C GLU A 68 -3.15 -20.07 1.13
N LEU A 69 -2.00 -19.47 1.48
CA LEU A 69 -0.79 -20.22 1.78
C LEU A 69 -0.91 -21.04 3.06
N LEU A 70 -1.84 -20.70 3.95
CA LEU A 70 -2.11 -21.51 5.13
C LEU A 70 -2.59 -22.90 4.76
N ASP A 71 -3.18 -23.05 3.58
CA ASP A 71 -3.66 -24.33 3.09
C ASP A 71 -2.66 -25.02 2.17
N SER A 72 -1.43 -24.51 2.09
CA SER A 72 -0.39 -25.09 1.27
C SER A 72 -0.07 -26.53 1.72
N LYS A 73 0.21 -27.39 0.75
CA LYS A 73 0.61 -28.75 1.04
C LYS A 73 2.07 -28.85 1.51
N ASN A 74 2.84 -27.79 1.33
CA ASN A 74 4.23 -27.73 1.80
C ASN A 74 4.25 -27.20 3.23
N PRO A 75 4.67 -28.04 4.21
CA PRO A 75 4.67 -27.62 5.62
C PRO A 75 5.52 -26.37 5.90
N SER A 76 6.62 -26.20 5.18
CA SER A 76 7.49 -25.02 5.38
C SER A 76 6.77 -23.73 4.96
N ILE A 77 6.05 -23.74 3.85
CA ILE A 77 5.29 -22.59 3.38
C ILE A 77 4.14 -22.32 4.31
N GLN A 78 3.44 -23.36 4.73
CA GLN A 78 2.31 -23.24 5.66
C GLN A 78 2.76 -22.62 6.98
N PHE A 79 3.86 -23.10 7.52
CA PHE A 79 4.42 -22.56 8.77
C PHE A 79 4.84 -21.09 8.60
N ALA A 80 5.53 -20.77 7.51
CA ALA A 80 5.98 -19.41 7.26
C ALA A 80 4.80 -18.43 7.14
N ALA A 81 3.74 -18.83 6.44
CA ALA A 81 2.55 -18.01 6.29
C ALA A 81 1.86 -17.79 7.65
N ALA A 82 1.72 -18.84 8.44
CA ALA A 82 1.11 -18.75 9.76
C ALA A 82 1.90 -17.83 10.67
N LYS A 83 3.23 -17.95 10.65
CA LYS A 83 4.10 -17.14 11.47
C LYS A 83 3.99 -15.65 11.11
N GLU A 84 3.98 -15.35 9.81
CA GLU A 84 3.85 -13.97 9.35
C GLU A 84 2.52 -13.35 9.75
N ILE A 85 1.43 -14.10 9.63
CA ILE A 85 0.12 -13.61 10.00
C ILE A 85 0.06 -13.32 11.50
N LEU A 86 0.60 -14.20 12.31
CA LEU A 86 0.64 -14.01 13.76
C LEU A 86 1.49 -12.79 14.14
N ASN A 87 2.63 -12.61 13.47
CA ASN A 87 3.48 -11.45 13.71
C ASN A 87 2.77 -10.15 13.38
N LYS A 88 2.10 -10.09 12.24
CA LYS A 88 1.41 -8.88 11.80
C LYS A 88 0.21 -8.56 12.69
N ALA A 89 -0.42 -9.58 13.25
CA ALA A 89 -1.52 -9.39 14.17
C ALA A 89 -1.05 -9.09 15.59
N GLY A 90 0.26 -9.18 15.87
CA GLY A 90 0.78 -8.96 17.21
C GLY A 90 0.51 -10.09 18.17
N LEU A 91 0.25 -11.29 17.64
CA LEU A 91 -0.14 -12.44 18.46
C LEU A 91 0.99 -13.46 18.61
N ASP A 92 2.20 -13.04 18.42
CA ASP A 92 3.38 -13.92 18.46
C ASP A 92 3.93 -14.16 19.86
N THR A 93 3.42 -13.43 20.88
CA THR A 93 3.81 -13.62 22.27
C THR A 93 2.59 -13.64 23.17
N PRO A 94 2.64 -14.34 24.33
CA PRO A 94 1.51 -14.38 25.25
C PRO A 94 1.04 -13.01 25.71
N LEU A 95 1.96 -12.10 26.00
CA LEU A 95 1.60 -10.75 26.44
C LEU A 95 0.87 -9.98 25.36
N LYS A 96 1.31 -10.12 24.12
CA LYS A 96 0.65 -9.47 23.01
C LYS A 96 -0.73 -10.05 22.75
N ILE A 97 -0.87 -11.34 22.92
CA ILE A 97 -2.17 -12.00 22.75
C ILE A 97 -3.20 -11.41 23.70
N GLU A 98 -2.84 -11.20 24.95
CA GLU A 98 -3.74 -10.61 25.94
C GLU A 98 -4.13 -9.18 25.56
N ALA A 99 -3.18 -8.39 25.10
CA ALA A 99 -3.45 -7.02 24.67
C ALA A 99 -4.35 -7.00 23.44
N GLU A 100 -4.11 -7.90 22.50
CA GLU A 100 -4.84 -7.94 21.24
C GLU A 100 -6.27 -8.42 21.39
N VAL A 101 -6.56 -9.23 22.39
CA VAL A 101 -7.94 -9.67 22.63
C VAL A 101 -8.89 -8.49 22.81
N GLU A 102 -8.42 -7.41 23.40
CA GLU A 102 -9.23 -6.22 23.61
C GLU A 102 -9.40 -5.37 22.36
N GLY A 103 -8.40 -5.37 21.47
CA GLY A 103 -8.41 -4.48 20.31
C GLY A 103 -8.63 -5.14 18.95
N LYS A 104 -8.65 -6.45 18.90
CA LYS A 104 -8.61 -7.16 17.63
C LYS A 104 -9.82 -6.98 16.72
N VAL A 105 -10.94 -6.61 17.28
CA VAL A 105 -12.17 -6.43 16.48
C VAL A 105 -11.97 -5.36 15.42
N VAL A 106 -11.25 -4.30 15.76
CA VAL A 106 -10.97 -3.21 14.81
C VAL A 106 -10.10 -3.70 13.68
N PHE A 107 -9.13 -4.56 13.98
CA PHE A 107 -8.19 -5.06 12.98
C PHE A 107 -8.87 -5.90 11.91
N GLU A 108 -9.80 -6.75 12.29
CA GLU A 108 -10.45 -7.67 11.36
C GLU A 108 -11.35 -6.98 10.33
N GLY A 109 -11.92 -5.84 10.66
CA GLY A 109 -12.86 -5.17 9.79
C GLY A 109 -12.23 -4.41 8.62
N GLU A 110 -10.95 -4.12 8.67
CA GLU A 110 -10.35 -3.23 7.68
C GLU A 110 -10.31 -3.76 6.27
N CYS A 111 -9.98 -5.04 6.09
CA CYS A 111 -9.91 -5.60 4.76
C CYS A 111 -11.27 -6.05 4.22
N ASP A 112 -12.19 -6.37 5.10
CA ASP A 112 -13.54 -6.78 4.70
C ASP A 112 -14.29 -5.65 4.02
N ILE A 113 -14.03 -4.42 4.43
CA ILE A 113 -14.67 -3.25 3.83
C ILE A 113 -14.25 -3.06 2.38
N GLU A 114 -13.06 -3.52 2.02
CA GLU A 114 -12.52 -3.39 0.67
C GLU A 114 -13.22 -4.31 -0.34
N ASP A 115 -13.82 -5.33 0.13
CA ASP A 115 -14.53 -6.29 -0.73
C ASP A 115 -15.87 -5.72 -1.19
#